data_fa6dd422f78611bde05111c49ea869cc
#
_entry.id   fa6dd422f78611bde05111c49ea869cc
#
_cell.length_a   1.000
_cell.length_b   1.000
_cell.length_c   1.000
_cell.angle_alpha   90.00
_cell.angle_beta   90.00
_cell.angle_gamma   90.00
#
_symmetry.space_group_name_H-M   'P 1'
#
loop_
_entity.id
_entity.type
_entity.pdbx_description
1 polymer ?
#
loop_
_entity_poly.entity_id
_entity_poly.type
_entity_poly.pdbx_seq_one_letter_code
_entity_poly.pdbx_strand_id
1 'polypeptide(L)'
;MNLELKKLIDIDDNTLNIITTWMYNWWGKRDGYSFDGVKCFMKHSLLKDRLPQTYGLFLNNTIIGMFQITYEDLSVRPDIYPWLANVYIDEQYRGKGYSKILLESIKDIVSKTTDFSTLFLYTKHVGLYEKFGWEFVSKIDTHREESRIERLYKLNMK
;
A
#
# COMPACT_ATOMS: atom_id res chain seq x y z
N MET A 1 -23.94 5.62 7.24
CA MET A 1 -22.74 4.87 6.85
C MET A 1 -21.52 5.68 7.23
N ASN A 2 -20.64 5.12 8.06
CA ASN A 2 -19.44 5.81 8.54
C ASN A 2 -18.19 5.21 7.88
N LEU A 3 -17.53 6.00 7.06
CA LEU A 3 -16.31 5.62 6.34
C LEU A 3 -15.16 6.49 6.86
N GLU A 4 -14.08 5.86 7.34
CA GLU A 4 -12.95 6.55 7.94
C GLU A 4 -11.63 5.96 7.43
N LEU A 5 -10.72 6.83 6.99
CA LEU A 5 -9.36 6.45 6.63
C LEU A 5 -8.42 7.00 7.68
N LYS A 6 -7.61 6.14 8.29
CA LYS A 6 -6.70 6.54 9.36
C LYS A 6 -5.41 5.75 9.36
N LYS A 7 -4.37 6.39 9.90
CA LYS A 7 -3.08 5.75 10.14
C LYS A 7 -3.23 4.70 11.25
N LEU A 8 -2.73 3.51 11.02
CA LEU A 8 -2.75 2.43 11.99
C LEU A 8 -1.50 2.52 12.88
N ILE A 9 -1.70 2.79 14.16
CA ILE A 9 -0.60 2.92 15.12
C ILE A 9 -0.76 1.87 16.22
N ASP A 10 -1.78 2.02 17.05
CA ASP A 10 -2.11 1.08 18.12
C ASP A 10 -3.38 0.35 17.73
N ILE A 11 -3.23 -0.78 17.09
CA ILE A 11 -4.37 -1.60 16.64
C ILE A 11 -4.49 -2.84 17.52
N ASP A 12 -5.72 -3.33 17.65
CA ASP A 12 -5.96 -4.56 18.39
C ASP A 12 -5.46 -5.78 17.58
N ASP A 13 -5.36 -6.90 18.26
CA ASP A 13 -4.84 -8.13 17.65
C ASP A 13 -5.75 -8.63 16.54
N ASN A 14 -7.06 -8.42 16.66
CA ASN A 14 -8.01 -8.80 15.62
C ASN A 14 -7.75 -8.04 14.31
N THR A 15 -7.58 -6.72 14.38
CA THR A 15 -7.27 -5.91 13.20
C THR A 15 -5.92 -6.31 12.60
N LEU A 16 -4.91 -6.54 13.45
CA LEU A 16 -3.60 -6.99 12.98
C LEU A 16 -3.71 -8.33 12.24
N ASN A 17 -4.49 -9.28 12.77
CA ASN A 17 -4.69 -10.57 12.13
C ASN A 17 -5.41 -10.44 10.77
N ILE A 18 -6.38 -9.52 10.66
CA ILE A 18 -7.09 -9.29 9.40
C ILE A 18 -6.13 -8.80 8.32
N ILE A 19 -5.36 -7.74 8.58
CA ILE A 19 -4.43 -7.19 7.59
C ILE A 19 -3.29 -8.17 7.29
N THR A 20 -2.85 -8.94 8.27
CA THR A 20 -1.86 -10.00 8.07
C THR A 20 -2.41 -11.09 7.13
N THR A 21 -3.66 -11.50 7.33
CA THR A 21 -4.31 -12.51 6.48
C THR A 21 -4.37 -12.03 5.02
N TRP A 22 -4.73 -10.76 4.79
CA TRP A 22 -4.76 -10.20 3.45
C TRP A 22 -3.40 -10.28 2.77
N MET A 23 -2.34 -9.86 3.45
CA MET A 23 -0.99 -9.85 2.89
C MET A 23 -0.42 -11.26 2.73
N TYR A 24 -0.68 -12.15 3.71
CA TYR A 24 -0.25 -13.55 3.63
C TYR A 24 -0.86 -14.27 2.42
N ASN A 25 -2.16 -14.07 2.18
CA ASN A 25 -2.83 -14.68 1.04
C ASN A 25 -2.45 -14.03 -0.29
N TRP A 26 -2.11 -12.76 -0.29
CA TRP A 26 -1.74 -12.04 -1.50
C TRP A 26 -0.30 -12.34 -1.95
N TRP A 27 0.67 -12.13 -1.05
CA TRP A 27 2.08 -12.32 -1.41
C TRP A 27 2.88 -13.17 -0.44
N GLY A 28 2.47 -13.28 0.82
CA GLY A 28 3.26 -13.96 1.84
C GLY A 28 3.57 -15.41 1.51
N LYS A 29 2.54 -16.20 1.17
CA LYS A 29 2.71 -17.60 0.76
C LYS A 29 3.59 -17.73 -0.46
N ARG A 30 3.30 -16.93 -1.49
CA ARG A 30 4.04 -16.94 -2.76
C ARG A 30 5.53 -16.72 -2.53
N ASP A 31 5.87 -15.80 -1.65
CA ASP A 31 7.24 -15.39 -1.39
C ASP A 31 7.92 -16.23 -0.29
N GLY A 32 7.27 -17.29 0.20
CA GLY A 32 7.85 -18.24 1.13
C GLY A 32 7.83 -17.84 2.60
N TYR A 33 7.05 -16.83 2.97
CA TYR A 33 6.92 -16.41 4.37
C TYR A 33 5.86 -17.23 5.09
N SER A 34 6.08 -17.48 6.40
CA SER A 34 5.05 -18.01 7.27
C SER A 34 4.04 -16.91 7.61
N PHE A 35 2.87 -17.29 8.13
CA PHE A 35 1.89 -16.33 8.64
C PHE A 35 2.51 -15.44 9.73
N ASP A 36 3.26 -16.03 10.65
CA ASP A 36 3.93 -15.28 11.72
C ASP A 36 4.98 -14.33 11.17
N GLY A 37 5.67 -14.68 10.10
CA GLY A 37 6.60 -13.79 9.43
C GLY A 37 5.92 -12.56 8.83
N VAL A 38 4.79 -12.76 8.17
CA VAL A 38 3.99 -11.64 7.62
C VAL A 38 3.40 -10.80 8.75
N LYS A 39 2.95 -11.44 9.83
CA LYS A 39 2.45 -10.72 11.01
C LYS A 39 3.52 -9.84 11.63
N CYS A 40 4.75 -10.34 11.73
CA CYS A 40 5.90 -9.59 12.20
C CYS A 40 6.15 -8.35 11.32
N PHE A 41 6.14 -8.53 10.00
CA PHE A 41 6.27 -7.43 9.06
C PHE A 41 5.18 -6.38 9.25
N MET A 42 3.92 -6.80 9.34
CA MET A 42 2.80 -5.87 9.53
C MET A 42 2.88 -5.14 10.88
N LYS A 43 3.21 -5.87 11.94
CA LYS A 43 3.36 -5.29 13.28
C LYS A 43 4.43 -4.20 13.33
N HIS A 44 5.51 -4.35 12.56
CA HIS A 44 6.61 -3.39 12.51
C HIS A 44 6.47 -2.35 11.39
N SER A 45 5.31 -2.32 10.73
CA SER A 45 4.96 -1.34 9.69
C SER A 45 3.92 -0.33 10.16
N LEU A 46 3.79 -0.12 11.47
CA LEU A 46 2.79 0.74 12.11
C LEU A 46 3.44 1.94 12.78
N LEU A 47 4.38 2.59 12.11
CA LEU A 47 5.11 3.70 12.70
C LEU A 47 4.33 5.01 12.59
N LYS A 48 4.45 5.86 13.59
CA LYS A 48 3.70 7.12 13.66
C LYS A 48 4.38 8.23 12.89
N ASP A 49 5.68 8.44 13.11
CA ASP A 49 6.38 9.64 12.66
C ASP A 49 7.43 9.37 11.56
N ARG A 50 7.55 8.12 11.15
CA ARG A 50 8.50 7.72 10.10
C ARG A 50 7.94 6.50 9.35
N LEU A 51 8.61 6.14 8.26
CA LEU A 51 8.24 4.96 7.47
C LEU A 51 8.85 3.69 8.06
N PRO A 52 8.22 2.54 7.90
CA PRO A 52 6.98 2.29 7.14
C PRO A 52 5.72 2.63 7.92
N GLN A 53 4.70 3.09 7.19
CA GLN A 53 3.39 3.43 7.74
C GLN A 53 2.30 2.63 7.03
N THR A 54 1.27 2.26 7.78
CA THR A 54 0.08 1.58 7.26
C THR A 54 -1.14 2.43 7.53
N TYR A 55 -2.01 2.53 6.54
CA TYR A 55 -3.29 3.25 6.63
C TYR A 55 -4.43 2.26 6.39
N GLY A 56 -5.46 2.34 7.21
CA GLY A 56 -6.63 1.48 7.11
C GLY A 56 -7.88 2.26 6.75
N LEU A 57 -8.69 1.68 5.88
CA LEU A 57 -10.02 2.18 5.56
C LEU A 57 -11.04 1.36 6.35
N PHE A 58 -11.87 2.04 7.14
CA PHE A 58 -12.88 1.45 8.00
C PHE A 58 -14.27 1.84 7.54
N LEU A 59 -15.16 0.86 7.47
CA LEU A 59 -16.58 1.05 7.24
C LEU A 59 -17.32 0.58 8.48
N ASN A 60 -17.99 1.50 9.17
CA ASN A 60 -18.71 1.20 10.41
C ASN A 60 -17.84 0.44 11.42
N ASN A 61 -16.61 0.92 11.62
CA ASN A 61 -15.59 0.35 12.51
C ASN A 61 -15.02 -1.01 12.10
N THR A 62 -15.34 -1.49 10.91
CA THR A 62 -14.74 -2.70 10.33
C THR A 62 -13.69 -2.30 9.31
N ILE A 63 -12.47 -2.82 9.41
CA ILE A 63 -11.45 -2.56 8.42
C ILE A 63 -11.78 -3.28 7.11
N ILE A 64 -11.80 -2.54 6.01
CA ILE A 64 -12.17 -3.07 4.69
C ILE A 64 -11.08 -2.88 3.65
N GLY A 65 -10.05 -2.13 3.95
CA GLY A 65 -8.96 -1.90 3.02
C GLY A 65 -7.75 -1.26 3.69
N MET A 66 -6.66 -1.17 2.95
CA MET A 66 -5.42 -0.60 3.45
C MET A 66 -4.51 -0.12 2.32
N PHE A 67 -3.52 0.68 2.68
CA PHE A 67 -2.32 0.89 1.90
C PHE A 67 -1.13 1.16 2.83
N GLN A 68 0.07 1.05 2.29
CA GLN A 68 1.29 1.34 3.03
C GLN A 68 2.16 2.36 2.29
N ILE A 69 2.93 3.12 3.06
CA ILE A 69 4.03 3.94 2.57
C ILE A 69 5.31 3.36 3.14
N THR A 70 6.23 2.96 2.27
CA THR A 70 7.44 2.24 2.67
C THR A 70 8.69 2.83 2.00
N TYR A 71 9.86 2.59 2.62
CA TYR A 71 11.12 2.90 1.96
C TYR A 71 11.45 1.90 0.85
N GLU A 72 11.11 0.63 1.06
CA GLU A 72 11.44 -0.44 0.12
C GLU A 72 10.19 -1.20 -0.29
N ASP A 73 9.98 -1.35 -1.59
CA ASP A 73 8.96 -2.24 -2.15
C ASP A 73 9.52 -3.08 -3.31
N LEU A 74 10.69 -2.72 -3.80
CA LEU A 74 11.40 -3.45 -4.84
C LEU A 74 12.89 -3.46 -4.48
N SER A 75 13.35 -4.57 -3.91
CA SER A 75 14.69 -4.70 -3.32
C SER A 75 15.83 -4.46 -4.31
N VAL A 76 15.61 -4.77 -5.60
CA VAL A 76 16.61 -4.58 -6.64
C VAL A 76 16.77 -3.13 -7.07
N ARG A 77 15.89 -2.24 -6.61
CA ARG A 77 15.96 -0.80 -6.87
C ARG A 77 15.96 -0.03 -5.55
N PRO A 78 17.02 -0.13 -4.76
CA PRO A 78 17.13 0.58 -3.47
C PRO A 78 17.23 2.09 -3.60
N ASP A 79 17.48 2.57 -4.81
CA ASP A 79 17.57 3.99 -5.15
C ASP A 79 16.21 4.67 -5.26
N ILE A 80 15.13 3.91 -5.37
CA ILE A 80 13.77 4.45 -5.52
C ILE A 80 13.04 4.37 -4.17
N TYR A 81 12.58 5.50 -3.68
CA TYR A 81 11.81 5.61 -2.43
C TYR A 81 11.20 7.02 -2.31
N PRO A 82 10.14 7.23 -1.50
CA PRO A 82 9.32 6.20 -0.86
C PRO A 82 8.32 5.60 -1.85
N TRP A 83 7.74 4.47 -1.45
CA TRP A 83 6.78 3.72 -2.26
C TRP A 83 5.38 3.75 -1.66
N LEU A 84 4.38 3.87 -2.52
CA LEU A 84 3.03 3.39 -2.23
C LEU A 84 3.03 1.88 -2.48
N ALA A 85 2.66 1.12 -1.46
CA ALA A 85 2.68 -0.33 -1.50
C ALA A 85 1.42 -0.92 -0.89
N ASN A 86 1.10 -2.14 -1.26
CA ASN A 86 0.07 -2.95 -0.62
C ASN A 86 -1.30 -2.26 -0.55
N VAL A 87 -1.70 -1.65 -1.66
CA VAL A 87 -3.06 -1.11 -1.82
C VAL A 87 -4.01 -2.29 -1.96
N TYR A 88 -4.91 -2.45 -1.01
CA TYR A 88 -5.77 -3.62 -0.91
C TYR A 88 -7.17 -3.27 -0.43
N ILE A 89 -8.17 -3.86 -1.06
CA ILE A 89 -9.56 -3.83 -0.60
C ILE A 89 -9.98 -5.28 -0.37
N ASP A 90 -10.59 -5.54 0.78
CA ASP A 90 -11.13 -6.87 1.10
C ASP A 90 -12.09 -7.31 -0.03
N GLU A 91 -11.97 -8.56 -0.45
CA GLU A 91 -12.75 -9.11 -1.56
C GLU A 91 -14.25 -8.85 -1.44
N GLN A 92 -14.79 -8.94 -0.23
CA GLN A 92 -16.22 -8.72 0.03
C GLN A 92 -16.68 -7.29 -0.28
N TYR A 93 -15.74 -6.35 -0.33
CA TYR A 93 -16.03 -4.93 -0.51
C TYR A 93 -15.57 -4.39 -1.86
N ARG A 94 -15.06 -5.25 -2.75
CA ARG A 94 -14.61 -4.84 -4.09
C ARG A 94 -15.80 -4.53 -5.00
N GLY A 95 -15.53 -3.72 -6.03
CA GLY A 95 -16.56 -3.33 -7.00
C GLY A 95 -17.53 -2.27 -6.51
N LYS A 96 -17.24 -1.61 -5.40
CA LYS A 96 -18.11 -0.61 -4.77
C LYS A 96 -17.48 0.79 -4.69
N GLY A 97 -16.32 0.98 -5.35
CA GLY A 97 -15.66 2.29 -5.41
C GLY A 97 -14.73 2.62 -4.25
N TYR A 98 -14.44 1.69 -3.35
CA TYR A 98 -13.58 1.97 -2.19
C TYR A 98 -12.11 2.19 -2.56
N SER A 99 -11.60 1.51 -3.58
CA SER A 99 -10.23 1.74 -4.06
C SER A 99 -10.05 3.16 -4.58
N LYS A 100 -11.08 3.73 -5.22
CA LYS A 100 -11.09 5.12 -5.66
C LYS A 100 -10.92 6.06 -4.47
N ILE A 101 -11.65 5.81 -3.39
CA ILE A 101 -11.55 6.62 -2.16
C ILE A 101 -10.13 6.58 -1.60
N LEU A 102 -9.50 5.41 -1.54
CA LEU A 102 -8.11 5.28 -1.11
C LEU A 102 -7.18 6.10 -2.01
N LEU A 103 -7.26 5.90 -3.33
CA LEU A 103 -6.34 6.52 -4.27
C LEU A 103 -6.48 8.05 -4.34
N GLU A 104 -7.70 8.57 -4.17
CA GLU A 104 -7.95 10.01 -4.14
C GLU A 104 -7.36 10.69 -2.90
N SER A 105 -7.25 9.98 -1.79
CA SER A 105 -6.79 10.54 -0.52
C SER A 105 -5.28 10.48 -0.30
N ILE A 106 -4.55 9.71 -1.11
CA ILE A 106 -3.12 9.44 -0.86
C ILE A 106 -2.29 10.71 -0.86
N LYS A 107 -2.44 11.57 -1.86
CA LYS A 107 -1.63 12.78 -1.97
C LYS A 107 -1.76 13.68 -0.74
N ASP A 108 -2.99 13.92 -0.31
CA ASP A 108 -3.26 14.77 0.84
C ASP A 108 -2.70 14.18 2.15
N ILE A 109 -2.94 12.89 2.37
CA ILE A 109 -2.48 12.20 3.57
C ILE A 109 -0.95 12.15 3.63
N VAL A 110 -0.32 11.71 2.57
CA VAL A 110 1.13 11.47 2.56
C VAL A 110 1.90 12.78 2.59
N SER A 111 1.41 13.83 1.93
CA SER A 111 2.05 15.15 1.98
C SER A 111 2.06 15.76 3.38
N LYS A 112 1.11 15.39 4.23
CA LYS A 112 1.04 15.84 5.63
C LYS A 112 1.92 15.02 6.58
N THR A 113 2.33 13.83 6.17
CA THR A 113 3.01 12.87 7.06
C THR A 113 4.46 12.61 6.68
N THR A 114 4.90 13.07 5.52
CA THR A 114 6.29 12.94 5.07
C THR A 114 6.77 14.23 4.42
N ASP A 115 8.10 14.41 4.42
CA ASP A 115 8.74 15.55 3.74
C ASP A 115 9.15 15.23 2.31
N PHE A 116 8.84 14.04 1.82
CA PHE A 116 9.19 13.64 0.46
C PHE A 116 8.36 14.41 -0.57
N SER A 117 9.00 14.81 -1.65
CA SER A 117 8.33 15.53 -2.74
C SER A 117 7.70 14.61 -3.77
N THR A 118 8.06 13.33 -3.77
CA THR A 118 7.63 12.36 -4.77
C THR A 118 7.36 11.02 -4.10
N LEU A 119 6.29 10.37 -4.54
CA LEU A 119 5.92 9.01 -4.13
C LEU A 119 5.92 8.12 -5.38
N PHE A 120 6.39 6.89 -5.26
CA PHE A 120 6.50 5.94 -6.37
C PHE A 120 5.61 4.73 -6.17
N LEU A 121 5.21 4.10 -7.27
CA LEU A 121 4.62 2.76 -7.27
C LEU A 121 5.02 2.02 -8.54
N TYR A 122 4.95 0.69 -8.51
CA TYR A 122 5.02 -0.10 -9.73
C TYR A 122 3.82 -1.03 -9.81
N THR A 123 3.35 -1.28 -11.03
CA THR A 123 2.11 -2.00 -11.27
C THR A 123 2.03 -2.49 -12.70
N LYS A 124 1.19 -3.49 -12.93
CA LYS A 124 0.81 -3.93 -14.29
C LYS A 124 -0.31 -3.09 -14.89
N HIS A 125 -1.06 -2.36 -14.08
CA HIS A 125 -2.22 -1.61 -14.55
C HIS A 125 -1.84 -0.47 -15.47
N VAL A 126 -2.61 -0.30 -16.54
CA VAL A 126 -2.50 0.80 -17.50
C VAL A 126 -3.75 1.66 -17.38
N GLY A 127 -3.57 2.96 -17.17
CA GLY A 127 -4.68 3.91 -17.13
C GLY A 127 -5.35 4.09 -15.77
N LEU A 128 -5.15 3.18 -14.82
CA LEU A 128 -5.78 3.29 -13.50
C LEU A 128 -5.20 4.46 -12.69
N TYR A 129 -3.90 4.47 -12.50
CA TYR A 129 -3.24 5.45 -11.64
C TYR A 129 -3.19 6.84 -12.26
N GLU A 130 -3.16 6.93 -13.57
CA GLU A 130 -3.20 8.21 -14.29
C GLU A 130 -4.45 9.02 -13.92
N LYS A 131 -5.57 8.35 -13.65
CA LYS A 131 -6.82 9.00 -13.22
C LYS A 131 -6.69 9.74 -11.90
N PHE A 132 -5.68 9.42 -11.10
CA PHE A 132 -5.47 9.98 -9.75
C PHE A 132 -4.24 10.88 -9.68
N GLY A 133 -3.73 11.33 -10.83
CA GLY A 133 -2.62 12.28 -10.90
C GLY A 133 -1.24 11.64 -10.93
N TRP A 134 -1.15 10.31 -11.03
CA TRP A 134 0.13 9.62 -11.17
C TRP A 134 0.64 9.73 -12.60
N GLU A 135 1.95 9.92 -12.74
CA GLU A 135 2.63 10.04 -14.02
C GLU A 135 3.44 8.79 -14.32
N PHE A 136 3.35 8.28 -15.53
CA PHE A 136 4.19 7.19 -15.99
C PHE A 136 5.64 7.65 -16.11
N VAL A 137 6.58 6.92 -15.49
CA VAL A 137 8.01 7.22 -15.57
C VAL A 137 8.68 6.35 -16.63
N SER A 138 8.55 5.04 -16.51
CA SER A 138 9.19 4.07 -17.41
C SER A 138 8.66 2.67 -17.12
N LYS A 139 9.00 1.73 -17.99
CA LYS A 139 8.92 0.32 -17.62
C LYS A 139 10.04 0.01 -16.66
N ILE A 140 9.80 -0.92 -15.74
CA ILE A 140 10.77 -1.33 -14.73
C ILE A 140 10.86 -2.85 -14.69
N ASP A 141 12.08 -3.36 -14.63
CA ASP A 141 12.34 -4.80 -14.49
C ASP A 141 12.34 -5.15 -13.00
N THR A 142 11.38 -5.96 -12.58
CA THR A 142 11.28 -6.39 -11.18
C THR A 142 12.23 -7.53 -10.85
N HIS A 143 12.77 -8.20 -11.86
CA HIS A 143 13.58 -9.41 -11.72
C HIS A 143 12.85 -10.59 -11.06
N ARG A 144 11.53 -10.52 -11.00
CA ARG A 144 10.69 -11.65 -10.57
C ARG A 144 10.36 -12.52 -11.77
N GLU A 145 10.19 -13.82 -11.56
CA GLU A 145 9.79 -14.75 -12.63
C GLU A 145 8.42 -14.36 -13.19
N GLU A 146 7.47 -14.06 -12.30
CA GLU A 146 6.15 -13.57 -12.68
C GLU A 146 6.16 -12.05 -12.71
N SER A 147 5.52 -11.49 -13.73
CA SER A 147 5.36 -10.04 -13.84
C SER A 147 6.69 -9.29 -13.82
N ARG A 148 7.65 -9.80 -14.57
CA ARG A 148 9.01 -9.25 -14.58
C ARG A 148 9.04 -7.79 -14.99
N ILE A 149 8.33 -7.44 -16.07
CA ILE A 149 8.30 -6.06 -16.56
C ILE A 149 6.98 -5.43 -16.15
N GLU A 150 7.06 -4.39 -15.33
CA GLU A 150 5.91 -3.62 -14.88
C GLU A 150 6.10 -2.14 -15.22
N ARG A 151 5.18 -1.31 -14.77
CA ARG A 151 5.17 0.12 -15.04
C ARG A 151 5.51 0.87 -13.75
N LEU A 152 6.49 1.77 -13.82
CA LEU A 152 6.85 2.66 -12.72
C LEU A 152 6.09 3.97 -12.87
N TYR A 153 5.41 4.39 -11.82
CA TYR A 153 4.69 5.66 -11.73
C TYR A 153 5.23 6.50 -10.58
N LYS A 154 5.05 7.81 -10.72
CA LYS A 154 5.32 8.76 -9.64
C LYS A 154 4.13 9.68 -9.39
N LEU A 155 4.00 10.12 -8.15
CA LEU A 155 3.06 11.15 -7.75
C LEU A 155 3.83 12.31 -7.16
N ASN A 156 3.66 13.49 -7.73
CA ASN A 156 4.26 14.71 -7.19
C ASN A 156 3.45 15.17 -5.99
N MET A 157 4.12 15.31 -4.85
CA MET A 157 3.50 15.63 -3.58
C MET A 157 3.44 17.14 -3.30
N LYS A 158 4.19 17.90 -4.07
CA LYS A 158 4.29 19.37 -3.88
C LYS A 158 4.01 20.14 -5.16
#